data_738cda618a7753884f82e644a8d3d690
#
_entry.id   738cda618a7753884f82e644a8d3d690
#
_cell.length_a   1.000
_cell.length_b   1.000
_cell.length_c   1.000
_cell.angle_alpha   90.00
_cell.angle_beta   90.00
_cell.angle_gamma   90.00
#
_symmetry.space_group_name_H-M   'P 1'
#
loop_
_entity.id
_entity.type
_entity.pdbx_description
1 polymer ?
#
loop_
_entity_poly.entity_id
_entity_poly.type
_entity_poly.pdbx_seq_one_letter_code
_entity_poly.pdbx_strand_id
1 'polypeptide(L)'
;MGLRFARDHPWGRALAHVSAACLHLVFPTPCRLCGGALDPGRRSVVCGPCWAGLPRIGEGGCPCCGKPYGDPAVLAASPEHRCGDCRAAPPPFDIARACLHYRDEGGGRPLVLAMKYGGRPGLAEALGRRMADEASARLGEGTFDLVVPVPLSRRRLRERGFNQAALLAGPIAGRAGVALDVRSLRRTRATPPQTGSAAARAANVRGAFALGRPARIAGRRVLLVDDVFTTGATVREGARTLLAAGAARVTVYTLARAD
;
A
#
# COMPACT_ATOMS: atom_id res chain seq x y z
N MET A 1 7.12 19.83 -35.17
CA MET A 1 8.05 20.73 -34.46
C MET A 1 7.18 21.85 -33.87
N GLY A 2 6.94 21.89 -32.56
CA GLY A 2 6.15 22.95 -31.92
C GLY A 2 5.33 22.45 -30.77
N LEU A 3 5.48 23.08 -29.56
CA LEU A 3 4.72 22.99 -28.31
C LEU A 3 5.42 22.29 -27.12
N ARG A 4 6.73 22.24 -27.08
CA ARG A 4 7.45 21.86 -25.82
C ARG A 4 8.10 23.02 -25.04
N PHE A 5 8.08 24.27 -25.57
CA PHE A 5 8.85 25.41 -25.02
C PHE A 5 8.15 26.26 -23.95
N ALA A 6 6.86 25.98 -23.59
CA ALA A 6 6.11 26.87 -22.69
C ALA A 6 6.07 26.45 -21.22
N ARG A 7 6.65 25.30 -20.85
CA ARG A 7 6.54 24.78 -19.47
C ARG A 7 7.71 25.11 -18.54
N ASP A 8 8.83 25.55 -19.06
CA ASP A 8 10.05 25.78 -18.28
C ASP A 8 10.37 27.25 -17.96
N HIS A 9 9.52 28.18 -18.38
CA HIS A 9 9.68 29.60 -18.09
C HIS A 9 9.08 29.93 -16.70
N PRO A 10 9.75 30.71 -15.84
CA PRO A 10 9.24 31.08 -14.50
C PRO A 10 7.84 31.72 -14.54
N TRP A 11 7.52 32.48 -15.59
CA TRP A 11 6.19 33.05 -15.82
C TRP A 11 5.11 32.02 -16.18
N GLY A 12 5.46 30.95 -16.86
CA GLY A 12 4.53 29.84 -17.18
C GLY A 12 4.12 29.07 -15.91
N ARG A 13 5.02 28.92 -14.95
CA ARG A 13 4.73 28.31 -13.64
C ARG A 13 3.84 29.22 -12.77
N ALA A 14 4.10 30.52 -12.76
CA ALA A 14 3.29 31.49 -12.03
C ALA A 14 1.85 31.57 -12.57
N LEU A 15 1.68 31.64 -13.89
CA LEU A 15 0.36 31.62 -14.54
C LEU A 15 -0.40 30.31 -14.29
N ALA A 16 0.27 29.17 -14.31
CA ALA A 16 -0.34 27.88 -13.99
C ALA A 16 -0.76 27.78 -12.51
N HIS A 17 -0.02 28.41 -11.60
CA HIS A 17 -0.40 28.48 -10.19
C HIS A 17 -1.59 29.41 -9.95
N VAL A 18 -1.64 30.56 -10.63
CA VAL A 18 -2.77 31.51 -10.53
C VAL A 18 -4.04 30.90 -11.12
N SER A 19 -3.95 30.28 -12.30
CA SER A 19 -5.12 29.62 -12.90
C SER A 19 -5.61 28.42 -12.09
N ALA A 20 -4.71 27.64 -11.49
CA ALA A 20 -5.07 26.55 -10.58
C ALA A 20 -5.72 27.09 -9.29
N ALA A 21 -5.24 28.20 -8.75
CA ALA A 21 -5.82 28.84 -7.55
C ALA A 21 -7.23 29.39 -7.83
N CYS A 22 -7.44 30.03 -8.99
CA CYS A 22 -8.76 30.53 -9.42
C CYS A 22 -9.75 29.39 -9.65
N LEU A 23 -9.33 28.31 -10.32
CA LEU A 23 -10.16 27.11 -10.48
C LEU A 23 -10.49 26.44 -9.15
N HIS A 24 -9.57 26.45 -8.20
CA HIS A 24 -9.77 25.88 -6.88
C HIS A 24 -10.72 26.73 -6.01
N LEU A 25 -10.78 28.05 -6.24
CA LEU A 25 -11.73 28.95 -5.58
C LEU A 25 -13.17 28.67 -6.02
N VAL A 26 -13.37 28.33 -7.30
CA VAL A 26 -14.70 28.04 -7.88
C VAL A 26 -15.09 26.58 -7.70
N PHE A 27 -14.11 25.65 -7.75
CA PHE A 27 -14.31 24.21 -7.60
C PHE A 27 -13.33 23.63 -6.57
N PRO A 28 -13.52 23.91 -5.26
CA PRO A 28 -12.63 23.37 -4.24
C PRO A 28 -12.70 21.84 -4.23
N THR A 29 -11.55 21.20 -4.29
CA THR A 29 -11.49 19.75 -4.11
C THR A 29 -11.67 19.45 -2.61
N PRO A 30 -12.74 18.76 -2.20
CA PRO A 30 -12.97 18.50 -0.78
C PRO A 30 -12.05 17.40 -0.26
N CYS A 31 -11.64 17.53 0.99
CA CYS A 31 -11.00 16.48 1.75
C CYS A 31 -11.91 15.24 1.82
N ARG A 32 -11.37 14.06 1.56
CA ARG A 32 -12.13 12.81 1.51
C ARG A 32 -12.57 12.29 2.89
N LEU A 33 -12.06 12.86 3.96
CA LEU A 33 -12.44 12.49 5.32
C LEU A 33 -13.38 13.48 5.96
N CYS A 34 -13.08 14.80 5.91
CA CYS A 34 -13.90 15.81 6.60
C CYS A 34 -14.74 16.67 5.66
N GLY A 35 -14.61 16.53 4.34
CA GLY A 35 -15.31 17.38 3.37
C GLY A 35 -14.78 18.82 3.25
N GLY A 36 -13.90 19.27 4.14
CA GLY A 36 -13.31 20.61 4.11
C GLY A 36 -12.44 20.82 2.86
N ALA A 37 -12.29 22.09 2.42
CA ALA A 37 -11.47 22.42 1.27
C ALA A 37 -10.01 22.01 1.48
N LEU A 38 -9.36 21.51 0.42
CA LEU A 38 -7.92 21.25 0.41
C LEU A 38 -7.17 22.51 -0.01
N ASP A 39 -5.93 22.67 0.47
CA ASP A 39 -5.08 23.79 0.06
C ASP A 39 -4.86 23.79 -1.46
N PRO A 40 -4.95 24.96 -2.13
CA PRO A 40 -4.65 25.10 -3.54
C PRO A 40 -3.23 24.60 -3.87
N GLY A 41 -3.09 23.82 -4.95
CA GLY A 41 -1.79 23.32 -5.40
C GLY A 41 -1.26 22.07 -4.68
N ARG A 42 -1.86 21.61 -3.60
CA ARG A 42 -1.50 20.33 -2.98
C ARG A 42 -2.12 19.15 -3.74
N ARG A 43 -1.29 18.25 -4.24
CA ARG A 43 -1.73 16.97 -4.84
C ARG A 43 -2.16 15.97 -3.75
N SER A 44 -2.88 16.44 -2.75
CA SER A 44 -3.43 15.63 -1.66
C SER A 44 -4.94 15.51 -1.83
N VAL A 45 -5.50 14.42 -1.37
CA VAL A 45 -6.95 14.17 -1.35
C VAL A 45 -7.49 14.10 0.07
N VAL A 46 -6.61 14.27 1.05
CA VAL A 46 -6.88 14.33 2.48
C VAL A 46 -6.13 15.53 3.04
N CYS A 47 -6.78 16.38 3.81
CA CYS A 47 -6.14 17.55 4.43
C CYS A 47 -5.12 17.14 5.51
N GLY A 48 -4.20 18.04 5.84
CA GLY A 48 -3.17 17.78 6.84
C GLY A 48 -3.73 17.35 8.20
N PRO A 49 -4.70 18.08 8.78
CA PRO A 49 -5.33 17.70 10.04
C PRO A 49 -5.96 16.31 10.01
N CYS A 50 -6.72 15.98 8.97
CA CYS A 50 -7.30 14.64 8.84
C CYS A 50 -6.25 13.54 8.71
N TRP A 51 -5.15 13.81 7.97
CA TRP A 51 -4.05 12.85 7.87
C TRP A 51 -3.34 12.66 9.20
N ALA A 52 -3.09 13.74 9.95
CA ALA A 52 -2.46 13.67 11.26
C ALA A 52 -3.33 12.93 12.29
N GLY A 53 -4.66 13.10 12.20
CA GLY A 53 -5.64 12.44 13.08
C GLY A 53 -5.92 10.97 12.74
N LEU A 54 -5.36 10.40 11.63
CA LEU A 54 -5.55 8.99 11.34
C LEU A 54 -4.86 8.10 12.39
N PRO A 55 -5.52 7.05 12.88
CA PRO A 55 -4.93 6.12 13.84
C PRO A 55 -3.82 5.32 13.17
N ARG A 56 -2.59 5.75 13.39
CA ARG A 56 -1.40 5.10 12.90
C ARG A 56 -1.08 3.86 13.74
N ILE A 57 -0.60 2.83 13.10
CA ILE A 57 -0.01 1.71 13.83
C ILE A 57 1.31 2.21 14.41
N GLY A 58 1.39 2.26 15.74
CA GLY A 58 2.60 2.62 16.46
C GLY A 58 3.68 1.54 16.37
N GLU A 59 4.83 1.83 16.97
CA GLU A 59 5.85 0.85 17.27
C GLU A 59 5.33 -0.04 18.41
N GLY A 60 5.65 -1.32 18.37
CA GLY A 60 5.20 -2.21 19.45
C GLY A 60 4.15 -3.21 19.02
N GLY A 61 4.46 -4.03 18.05
CA GLY A 61 3.64 -5.15 17.61
C GLY A 61 4.48 -6.38 17.28
N CYS A 62 3.84 -7.45 16.87
CA CYS A 62 4.51 -8.68 16.47
C CYS A 62 5.68 -8.38 15.51
N PRO A 63 6.93 -8.77 15.83
CA PRO A 63 8.10 -8.46 15.02
C PRO A 63 7.96 -9.01 13.59
N CYS A 64 7.22 -10.10 13.43
CA CYS A 64 6.99 -10.71 12.13
C CYS A 64 5.85 -10.03 11.34
N CYS A 65 4.61 -10.04 11.84
CA CYS A 65 3.47 -9.57 11.05
C CYS A 65 3.00 -8.15 11.38
N GLY A 66 3.58 -7.48 12.37
CA GLY A 66 3.20 -6.13 12.78
C GLY A 66 1.82 -6.03 13.45
N LYS A 67 1.25 -7.15 13.97
CA LYS A 67 0.00 -7.13 14.73
C LYS A 67 0.24 -6.36 16.05
N PRO A 68 -0.48 -5.26 16.30
CA PRO A 68 -0.32 -4.50 17.53
C PRO A 68 -0.61 -5.38 18.76
N TYR A 69 0.13 -5.17 19.82
CA TYR A 69 -0.19 -5.74 21.13
C TYR A 69 -1.02 -4.73 21.94
N GLY A 70 -1.93 -5.25 22.76
CA GLY A 70 -2.70 -4.40 23.66
C GLY A 70 -1.85 -3.79 24.78
N ASP A 71 -0.74 -4.47 25.15
CA ASP A 71 0.20 -4.02 26.17
C ASP A 71 1.61 -3.88 25.55
N PRO A 72 2.20 -2.68 25.54
CA PRO A 72 3.56 -2.45 25.11
C PRO A 72 4.62 -3.20 25.92
N ALA A 73 4.34 -3.54 27.19
CA ALA A 73 5.25 -4.27 28.07
C ALA A 73 5.61 -5.66 27.52
N VAL A 74 4.76 -6.24 26.67
CA VAL A 74 5.04 -7.54 26.03
C VAL A 74 6.35 -7.51 25.23
N LEU A 75 6.59 -6.43 24.49
CA LEU A 75 7.84 -6.29 23.70
C LEU A 75 9.02 -5.81 24.54
N ALA A 76 8.77 -5.04 25.59
CA ALA A 76 9.82 -4.66 26.53
C ALA A 76 10.40 -5.91 27.23
N ALA A 77 9.54 -6.86 27.57
CA ALA A 77 9.96 -8.12 28.18
C ALA A 77 10.57 -9.13 27.18
N SER A 78 10.10 -9.11 25.92
CA SER A 78 10.57 -10.02 24.86
C SER A 78 10.44 -9.36 23.48
N PRO A 79 11.48 -8.71 22.96
CA PRO A 79 11.46 -8.05 21.66
C PRO A 79 11.14 -9.00 20.47
N GLU A 80 11.49 -10.27 20.63
CA GLU A 80 11.26 -11.34 19.64
C GLU A 80 9.86 -11.98 19.74
N HIS A 81 9.01 -11.51 20.64
CA HIS A 81 7.70 -12.14 20.90
C HIS A 81 6.82 -12.10 19.67
N ARG A 82 6.52 -13.25 19.10
CA ARG A 82 5.59 -13.41 17.98
C ARG A 82 4.16 -13.63 18.46
N CYS A 83 3.19 -13.02 17.78
CA CYS A 83 1.78 -13.26 18.08
C CYS A 83 1.37 -14.72 17.85
N GLY A 84 0.26 -15.15 18.45
CA GLY A 84 -0.25 -16.51 18.34
C GLY A 84 -0.37 -17.02 16.91
N ASP A 85 -0.89 -16.17 15.99
CA ASP A 85 -1.04 -16.53 14.58
C ASP A 85 0.31 -16.82 13.89
N CYS A 86 1.36 -16.04 14.21
CA CYS A 86 2.69 -16.22 13.63
C CYS A 86 3.46 -17.37 14.26
N ARG A 87 3.14 -17.76 15.50
CA ARG A 87 3.69 -18.97 16.15
C ARG A 87 3.03 -20.23 15.59
N ALA A 88 1.70 -20.23 15.49
CA ALA A 88 0.95 -21.39 15.00
C ALA A 88 1.20 -21.65 13.50
N ALA A 89 1.34 -20.60 12.69
CA ALA A 89 1.59 -20.70 11.25
C ALA A 89 2.60 -19.63 10.82
N PRO A 90 3.91 -19.90 10.88
CA PRO A 90 4.94 -18.94 10.44
C PRO A 90 4.68 -18.44 9.01
N PRO A 91 4.68 -17.13 8.80
CA PRO A 91 4.49 -16.60 7.45
C PRO A 91 5.75 -16.79 6.60
N PRO A 92 5.60 -16.88 5.27
CA PRO A 92 6.72 -17.02 4.35
C PRO A 92 7.46 -15.70 4.08
N PHE A 93 7.03 -14.58 4.64
CA PHE A 93 7.72 -13.29 4.56
C PHE A 93 8.47 -13.00 5.86
N ASP A 94 9.51 -12.17 5.79
CA ASP A 94 10.32 -11.82 6.96
C ASP A 94 9.56 -10.90 7.92
N ILE A 95 9.09 -9.77 7.40
CA ILE A 95 8.30 -8.81 8.15
C ILE A 95 7.13 -8.30 7.33
N ALA A 96 6.05 -7.94 8.03
CA ALA A 96 4.97 -7.15 7.46
C ALA A 96 4.72 -5.92 8.33
N ARG A 97 4.52 -4.76 7.67
CA ARG A 97 4.19 -3.50 8.31
C ARG A 97 3.01 -2.85 7.62
N ALA A 98 2.30 -2.00 8.35
CA ALA A 98 1.22 -1.19 7.80
C ALA A 98 1.26 0.23 8.39
N CYS A 99 0.70 1.20 7.66
CA CYS A 99 0.66 2.59 8.11
C CYS A 99 -0.47 2.83 9.11
N LEU A 100 -1.65 2.32 8.85
CA LEU A 100 -2.90 2.68 9.51
C LEU A 100 -3.63 1.46 10.07
N HIS A 101 -4.37 1.67 11.16
CA HIS A 101 -5.40 0.71 11.57
C HIS A 101 -6.57 0.74 10.58
N TYR A 102 -7.07 -0.44 10.19
CA TYR A 102 -8.26 -0.61 9.38
C TYR A 102 -9.50 -0.64 10.27
N ARG A 103 -9.96 0.54 10.70
CA ARG A 103 -11.14 0.73 11.57
C ARG A 103 -12.16 1.60 10.88
N ASP A 104 -13.43 1.50 11.29
CA ASP A 104 -14.55 2.27 10.73
C ASP A 104 -14.48 3.74 11.13
N GLU A 105 -14.41 4.04 12.40
CA GLU A 105 -14.36 5.39 12.91
C GLU A 105 -12.92 5.89 13.00
N GLY A 106 -12.68 7.03 12.36
CA GLY A 106 -11.36 7.69 12.33
C GLY A 106 -10.22 6.87 11.71
N GLY A 107 -10.50 5.67 11.20
CA GLY A 107 -9.49 4.73 10.72
C GLY A 107 -9.22 4.74 9.22
N GLY A 108 -8.36 3.82 8.79
CA GLY A 108 -7.99 3.67 7.38
C GLY A 108 -9.08 3.08 6.50
N ARG A 109 -10.17 2.50 7.05
CA ARG A 109 -11.21 1.85 6.27
C ARG A 109 -11.94 2.79 5.29
N PRO A 110 -12.39 4.01 5.68
CA PRO A 110 -13.00 4.94 4.75
C PRO A 110 -12.08 5.30 3.57
N LEU A 111 -10.77 5.49 3.82
CA LEU A 111 -9.79 5.75 2.76
C LEU A 111 -9.63 4.58 1.80
N VAL A 112 -9.53 3.37 2.34
CA VAL A 112 -9.41 2.15 1.53
C VAL A 112 -10.67 1.93 0.69
N LEU A 113 -11.85 2.16 1.23
CA LEU A 113 -13.12 2.04 0.49
C LEU A 113 -13.22 3.12 -0.59
N ALA A 114 -12.88 4.38 -0.29
CA ALA A 114 -12.86 5.46 -1.27
C ALA A 114 -11.87 5.17 -2.41
N MET A 115 -10.69 4.62 -2.09
CA MET A 115 -9.70 4.18 -3.07
C MET A 115 -10.24 3.03 -3.94
N LYS A 116 -10.93 2.05 -3.34
CA LYS A 116 -11.43 0.85 -4.04
C LYS A 116 -12.64 1.14 -4.94
N TYR A 117 -13.53 2.01 -4.51
CA TYR A 117 -14.86 2.20 -5.12
C TYR A 117 -15.12 3.63 -5.60
N GLY A 118 -14.24 4.57 -5.27
CA GLY A 118 -14.41 5.97 -5.64
C GLY A 118 -13.98 6.33 -7.07
N GLY A 119 -13.52 5.37 -7.88
CA GLY A 119 -13.10 5.60 -9.27
C GLY A 119 -11.96 6.60 -9.47
N ARG A 120 -11.17 6.90 -8.43
CA ARG A 120 -10.18 7.99 -8.44
C ARG A 120 -8.77 7.48 -8.15
N PRO A 121 -7.98 7.17 -9.18
CA PRO A 121 -6.60 6.68 -9.03
C PRO A 121 -5.69 7.65 -8.26
N GLY A 122 -5.91 8.96 -8.38
CA GLY A 122 -5.13 9.98 -7.67
C GLY A 122 -5.18 9.88 -6.14
N LEU A 123 -6.24 9.28 -5.56
CA LEU A 123 -6.28 8.98 -4.12
C LEU A 123 -5.22 7.93 -3.76
N ALA A 124 -5.14 6.84 -4.53
CA ALA A 124 -4.17 5.78 -4.28
C ALA A 124 -2.72 6.28 -4.40
N GLU A 125 -2.43 7.13 -5.40
CA GLU A 125 -1.10 7.73 -5.54
C GLU A 125 -0.76 8.67 -4.38
N ALA A 126 -1.72 9.48 -3.92
CA ALA A 126 -1.50 10.37 -2.78
C ALA A 126 -1.23 9.59 -1.49
N LEU A 127 -1.96 8.50 -1.25
CA LEU A 127 -1.72 7.58 -0.13
C LEU A 127 -0.37 6.87 -0.29
N GLY A 128 -0.01 6.46 -1.51
CA GLY A 128 1.29 5.86 -1.82
C GLY A 128 2.46 6.80 -1.52
N ARG A 129 2.34 8.10 -1.79
CA ARG A 129 3.35 9.10 -1.39
C ARG A 129 3.52 9.14 0.14
N ARG A 130 2.44 9.10 0.89
CA ARG A 130 2.50 9.04 2.36
C ARG A 130 3.11 7.75 2.88
N MET A 131 2.78 6.61 2.26
CA MET A 131 3.46 5.35 2.57
C MET A 131 4.97 5.44 2.29
N ALA A 132 5.36 6.06 1.19
CA ALA A 132 6.76 6.25 0.82
C ALA A 132 7.52 7.13 1.84
N ASP A 133 6.88 8.17 2.39
CA ASP A 133 7.47 9.03 3.41
C ASP A 133 7.75 8.28 4.74
N GLU A 134 6.97 7.25 5.04
CA GLU A 134 7.10 6.45 6.26
C GLU A 134 7.89 5.13 6.06
N ALA A 135 8.21 4.77 4.80
CA ALA A 135 8.73 3.45 4.47
C ALA A 135 10.08 3.14 5.15
N SER A 136 11.03 4.07 5.16
CA SER A 136 12.36 3.84 5.78
C SER A 136 12.25 3.63 7.28
N ALA A 137 11.46 4.45 7.98
CA ALA A 137 11.24 4.31 9.42
C ALA A 137 10.57 2.98 9.79
N ARG A 138 9.65 2.49 8.95
CA ARG A 138 8.88 1.27 9.23
C ARG A 138 9.55 -0.03 8.80
N LEU A 139 10.36 0.02 7.74
CA LEU A 139 10.94 -1.16 7.11
C LEU A 139 12.46 -1.24 7.29
N GLY A 140 13.10 -0.13 7.62
CA GLY A 140 14.55 0.03 7.56
C GLY A 140 15.05 0.43 6.18
N GLU A 141 16.16 1.14 6.13
CA GLU A 141 16.79 1.54 4.87
C GLU A 141 17.42 0.34 4.14
N GLY A 142 17.38 0.38 2.83
CA GLY A 142 18.02 -0.65 1.99
C GLY A 142 17.48 -2.06 2.16
N THR A 143 16.28 -2.24 2.70
CA THR A 143 15.72 -3.57 2.97
C THR A 143 15.19 -4.30 1.74
N PHE A 144 14.97 -3.59 0.63
CA PHE A 144 14.47 -4.14 -0.63
C PHE A 144 15.14 -3.46 -1.84
N ASP A 145 15.18 -4.16 -2.95
CA ASP A 145 15.72 -3.70 -4.24
C ASP A 145 14.71 -3.85 -5.40
N LEU A 146 13.53 -4.36 -5.11
CA LEU A 146 12.43 -4.49 -6.07
C LEU A 146 11.09 -4.32 -5.36
N VAL A 147 10.21 -3.50 -5.92
CA VAL A 147 8.83 -3.35 -5.43
C VAL A 147 7.86 -4.09 -6.33
N VAL A 148 7.04 -4.96 -5.75
CA VAL A 148 6.03 -5.75 -6.46
C VAL A 148 4.66 -5.50 -5.83
N PRO A 149 3.69 -4.94 -6.55
CA PRO A 149 2.33 -4.81 -6.05
C PRO A 149 1.58 -6.13 -6.14
N VAL A 150 0.71 -6.41 -5.17
CA VAL A 150 -0.24 -7.51 -5.25
C VAL A 150 -1.19 -7.30 -6.44
N PRO A 151 -1.27 -8.25 -7.38
CA PRO A 151 -2.10 -8.09 -8.58
C PRO A 151 -3.58 -8.33 -8.29
N LEU A 152 -4.43 -7.58 -8.97
CA LEU A 152 -5.85 -7.86 -9.06
C LEU A 152 -6.14 -8.98 -10.08
N SER A 153 -7.27 -9.67 -9.90
CA SER A 153 -7.83 -10.51 -10.96
C SER A 153 -8.25 -9.64 -12.16
N ARG A 154 -8.23 -10.22 -13.37
CA ARG A 154 -8.63 -9.50 -14.59
C ARG A 154 -10.04 -8.90 -14.48
N ARG A 155 -10.96 -9.61 -13.82
CA ARG A 155 -12.31 -9.13 -13.57
C ARG A 155 -12.29 -7.86 -12.71
N ARG A 156 -11.64 -7.88 -11.55
CA ARG A 156 -11.55 -6.71 -10.65
C ARG A 156 -10.79 -5.55 -11.27
N LEU A 157 -9.78 -5.82 -12.10
CA LEU A 157 -9.05 -4.78 -12.81
C LEU A 157 -9.97 -4.07 -13.83
N ARG A 158 -10.82 -4.82 -14.54
CA ARG A 158 -11.81 -4.21 -15.46
C ARG A 158 -12.88 -3.42 -14.70
N GLU A 159 -13.37 -3.94 -13.58
CA GLU A 159 -14.38 -3.27 -12.76
C GLU A 159 -13.86 -1.95 -12.13
N ARG A 160 -12.58 -1.90 -11.74
CA ARG A 160 -11.97 -0.74 -11.07
C ARG A 160 -11.24 0.21 -12.00
N GLY A 161 -10.81 -0.26 -13.17
CA GLY A 161 -9.99 0.48 -14.12
C GLY A 161 -8.49 0.55 -13.76
N PHE A 162 -8.11 0.24 -12.51
CA PHE A 162 -6.73 0.30 -12.03
C PHE A 162 -6.44 -0.69 -10.90
N ASN A 163 -5.16 -0.97 -10.68
CA ASN A 163 -4.69 -1.74 -9.53
C ASN A 163 -4.23 -0.78 -8.42
N GLN A 164 -5.00 -0.70 -7.33
CA GLN A 164 -4.70 0.17 -6.20
C GLN A 164 -3.33 -0.12 -5.57
N ALA A 165 -2.94 -1.39 -5.46
CA ALA A 165 -1.63 -1.76 -4.92
C ALA A 165 -0.48 -1.26 -5.80
N ALA A 166 -0.66 -1.22 -7.13
CA ALA A 166 0.35 -0.67 -8.04
C ALA A 166 0.47 0.85 -7.90
N LEU A 167 -0.64 1.56 -7.71
CA LEU A 167 -0.63 3.01 -7.48
C LEU A 167 -0.03 3.39 -6.11
N LEU A 168 -0.23 2.56 -5.08
CA LEU A 168 0.44 2.70 -3.79
C LEU A 168 1.95 2.44 -3.91
N ALA A 169 2.33 1.42 -4.67
CA ALA A 169 3.71 0.96 -4.82
C ALA A 169 4.61 1.92 -5.63
N GLY A 170 4.04 2.62 -6.62
CA GLY A 170 4.79 3.52 -7.50
C GLY A 170 5.60 4.58 -6.76
N PRO A 171 4.97 5.40 -5.90
CA PRO A 171 5.69 6.40 -5.11
C PRO A 171 6.75 5.80 -4.17
N ILE A 172 6.52 4.61 -3.62
CA ILE A 172 7.49 3.92 -2.75
C ILE A 172 8.73 3.55 -3.56
N ALA A 173 8.55 2.93 -4.73
CA ALA A 173 9.65 2.57 -5.62
C ALA A 173 10.43 3.80 -6.09
N GLY A 174 9.73 4.87 -6.49
CA GLY A 174 10.35 6.12 -6.92
C GLY A 174 11.17 6.79 -5.81
N ARG A 175 10.68 6.82 -4.57
CA ARG A 175 11.40 7.41 -3.45
C ARG A 175 12.62 6.58 -3.02
N ALA A 176 12.51 5.26 -3.08
CA ALA A 176 13.60 4.36 -2.76
C ALA A 176 14.62 4.21 -3.91
N GLY A 177 14.36 4.77 -5.10
CA GLY A 177 15.23 4.64 -6.26
C GLY A 177 15.33 3.21 -6.82
N VAL A 178 14.32 2.36 -6.57
CA VAL A 178 14.31 0.95 -7.00
C VAL A 178 13.25 0.67 -8.07
N ALA A 179 13.37 -0.46 -8.74
CA ALA A 179 12.44 -0.84 -9.80
C ALA A 179 11.05 -1.20 -9.24
N LEU A 180 10.00 -0.83 -9.99
CA LEU A 180 8.62 -1.29 -9.79
C LEU A 180 8.32 -2.40 -10.82
N ASP A 181 7.94 -3.59 -10.36
CA ASP A 181 7.55 -4.69 -11.25
C ASP A 181 6.08 -5.08 -11.07
N VAL A 182 5.26 -4.62 -11.98
CA VAL A 182 3.81 -4.89 -12.02
C VAL A 182 3.45 -6.14 -12.86
N ARG A 183 4.43 -6.85 -13.40
CA ARG A 183 4.22 -7.91 -14.40
C ARG A 183 4.64 -9.30 -13.94
N SER A 184 5.61 -9.40 -13.03
CA SER A 184 6.15 -10.70 -12.63
C SER A 184 5.18 -11.49 -11.78
N LEU A 185 4.53 -10.89 -10.79
CA LEU A 185 3.47 -11.56 -10.03
C LEU A 185 2.13 -11.35 -10.75
N ARG A 186 1.41 -12.45 -11.05
CA ARG A 186 0.11 -12.41 -11.73
C ARG A 186 -0.93 -13.16 -10.92
N ARG A 187 -2.16 -12.65 -10.90
CA ARG A 187 -3.30 -13.39 -10.34
C ARG A 187 -3.98 -14.17 -11.45
N THR A 188 -3.94 -15.50 -11.35
CA THR A 188 -4.46 -16.42 -12.36
C THR A 188 -5.92 -16.80 -12.13
N ARG A 189 -6.37 -16.78 -10.87
CA ARG A 189 -7.72 -17.16 -10.47
C ARG A 189 -8.45 -16.00 -9.79
N ALA A 190 -9.68 -15.73 -10.25
CA ALA A 190 -10.59 -14.84 -9.53
C ALA A 190 -11.04 -15.55 -8.23
N THR A 191 -10.86 -14.88 -7.10
CA THR A 191 -11.36 -15.36 -5.81
C THR A 191 -12.55 -14.51 -5.40
N PRO A 192 -13.60 -15.10 -4.81
CA PRO A 192 -14.74 -14.34 -4.30
C PRO A 192 -14.29 -13.28 -3.28
N PRO A 193 -15.13 -12.28 -2.97
CA PRO A 193 -14.88 -11.36 -1.87
C PRO A 193 -14.51 -12.15 -0.62
N GLN A 194 -13.50 -11.66 0.13
CA GLN A 194 -12.99 -12.37 1.31
C GLN A 194 -13.99 -12.23 2.49
N THR A 195 -15.07 -13.00 2.43
CA THR A 195 -16.01 -13.20 3.53
C THR A 195 -15.71 -14.53 4.22
N GLY A 196 -16.04 -14.64 5.51
CA GLY A 196 -15.85 -15.87 6.27
C GLY A 196 -14.59 -15.91 7.14
N SER A 197 -14.29 -17.10 7.66
CA SER A 197 -13.17 -17.35 8.60
C SER A 197 -11.79 -17.15 7.96
N ALA A 198 -10.76 -17.02 8.80
CA ALA A 198 -9.37 -16.92 8.34
C ALA A 198 -8.96 -18.15 7.51
N ALA A 199 -9.40 -19.35 7.87
CA ALA A 199 -9.14 -20.59 7.15
C ALA A 199 -9.79 -20.58 5.76
N ALA A 200 -11.06 -20.14 5.64
CA ALA A 200 -11.75 -20.01 4.37
C ALA A 200 -11.05 -18.99 3.45
N ARG A 201 -10.60 -17.86 4.02
CA ARG A 201 -9.83 -16.85 3.26
C ARG A 201 -8.49 -17.38 2.77
N ALA A 202 -7.78 -18.19 3.57
CA ALA A 202 -6.54 -18.83 3.16
C ALA A 202 -6.76 -19.85 2.03
N ALA A 203 -7.79 -20.70 2.13
CA ALA A 203 -8.15 -21.67 1.11
C ALA A 203 -8.52 -20.98 -0.22
N ASN A 204 -9.24 -19.86 -0.17
CA ASN A 204 -9.66 -19.11 -1.34
C ASN A 204 -8.50 -18.54 -2.17
N VAL A 205 -7.36 -18.18 -1.56
CA VAL A 205 -6.23 -17.57 -2.27
C VAL A 205 -5.10 -18.55 -2.58
N ARG A 206 -5.15 -19.77 -2.06
CA ARG A 206 -4.11 -20.79 -2.34
C ARG A 206 -4.04 -21.07 -3.84
N GLY A 207 -2.81 -21.00 -4.43
CA GLY A 207 -2.59 -21.16 -5.87
C GLY A 207 -3.22 -20.08 -6.75
N ALA A 208 -3.60 -18.93 -6.18
CA ALA A 208 -4.21 -17.86 -6.95
C ALA A 208 -3.18 -16.97 -7.68
N PHE A 209 -1.89 -17.15 -7.42
CA PHE A 209 -0.82 -16.39 -8.07
C PHE A 209 0.09 -17.30 -8.89
N ALA A 210 0.63 -16.75 -9.96
CA ALA A 210 1.67 -17.36 -10.78
C ALA A 210 2.69 -16.29 -11.20
N LEU A 211 3.83 -16.76 -11.67
CA LEU A 211 4.90 -15.89 -12.14
C LEU A 211 4.84 -15.73 -13.65
N GLY A 212 4.88 -14.48 -14.10
CA GLY A 212 4.99 -14.14 -15.51
C GLY A 212 6.44 -13.94 -15.98
N ARG A 213 7.35 -13.57 -15.06
CA ARG A 213 8.76 -13.27 -15.36
C ARG A 213 9.66 -13.65 -14.17
N PRO A 214 9.91 -14.95 -13.94
CA PRO A 214 10.66 -15.41 -12.76
C PRO A 214 12.09 -14.84 -12.70
N ALA A 215 12.78 -14.69 -13.80
CA ALA A 215 14.15 -14.16 -13.85
C ALA A 215 14.30 -12.73 -13.25
N ARG A 216 13.22 -11.95 -13.19
CA ARG A 216 13.25 -10.63 -12.54
C ARG A 216 13.18 -10.70 -11.01
N ILE A 217 12.77 -11.83 -10.47
CA ILE A 217 12.54 -12.06 -9.03
C ILE A 217 13.73 -12.76 -8.39
N ALA A 218 14.40 -13.64 -9.13
CA ALA A 218 15.52 -14.44 -8.62
C ALA A 218 16.61 -13.56 -7.99
N GLY A 219 17.02 -13.90 -6.77
CA GLY A 219 18.05 -13.21 -6.00
C GLY A 219 17.62 -11.83 -5.42
N ARG A 220 16.40 -11.35 -5.71
CA ARG A 220 15.95 -10.01 -5.27
C ARG A 220 15.36 -10.04 -3.87
N ARG A 221 15.59 -8.95 -3.12
CA ARG A 221 14.85 -8.61 -1.91
C ARG A 221 13.60 -7.84 -2.33
N VAL A 222 12.46 -8.46 -2.20
CA VAL A 222 11.19 -7.95 -2.75
C VAL A 222 10.37 -7.27 -1.66
N LEU A 223 9.91 -6.04 -1.91
CA LEU A 223 8.83 -5.39 -1.17
C LEU A 223 7.49 -5.70 -1.85
N LEU A 224 6.68 -6.54 -1.22
CA LEU A 224 5.32 -6.85 -1.66
C LEU A 224 4.33 -5.83 -1.06
N VAL A 225 3.67 -5.05 -1.92
CA VAL A 225 2.75 -3.97 -1.50
C VAL A 225 1.30 -4.36 -1.74
N ASP A 226 0.43 -4.15 -0.74
CA ASP A 226 -1.02 -4.31 -0.85
C ASP A 226 -1.76 -3.16 -0.13
N ASP A 227 -3.07 -3.08 -0.28
CA ASP A 227 -3.89 -2.07 0.38
C ASP A 227 -4.22 -2.41 1.83
N VAL A 228 -4.62 -3.65 2.13
CA VAL A 228 -5.03 -4.05 3.48
C VAL A 228 -4.46 -5.42 3.87
N PHE A 229 -3.82 -5.46 5.00
CA PHE A 229 -3.50 -6.70 5.69
C PHE A 229 -4.65 -7.08 6.64
N THR A 230 -5.43 -8.08 6.28
CA THR A 230 -6.44 -8.67 7.15
C THR A 230 -5.88 -9.91 7.85
N THR A 231 -6.19 -11.11 7.39
CA THR A 231 -5.57 -12.36 7.85
C THR A 231 -4.17 -12.59 7.28
N GLY A 232 -3.74 -11.75 6.33
CA GLY A 232 -2.51 -11.92 5.60
C GLY A 232 -2.55 -13.01 4.52
N ALA A 233 -3.69 -13.67 4.28
CA ALA A 233 -3.80 -14.78 3.32
C ALA A 233 -3.27 -14.42 1.93
N THR A 234 -3.63 -13.25 1.40
CA THR A 234 -3.19 -12.76 0.08
C THR A 234 -1.68 -12.55 0.02
N VAL A 235 -1.13 -11.82 0.99
CA VAL A 235 0.31 -11.51 1.00
C VAL A 235 1.16 -12.74 1.34
N ARG A 236 0.63 -13.67 2.15
CA ARG A 236 1.28 -14.97 2.39
C ARG A 236 1.39 -15.79 1.11
N GLU A 237 0.34 -15.87 0.31
CA GLU A 237 0.36 -16.60 -0.95
C GLU A 237 1.24 -15.92 -2.01
N GLY A 238 1.16 -14.58 -2.11
CA GLY A 238 2.07 -13.80 -2.96
C GLY A 238 3.53 -14.00 -2.58
N ALA A 239 3.85 -13.97 -1.29
CA ALA A 239 5.21 -14.20 -0.79
C ALA A 239 5.71 -15.62 -1.09
N ARG A 240 4.88 -16.67 -0.90
CA ARG A 240 5.24 -18.04 -1.30
C ARG A 240 5.60 -18.12 -2.78
N THR A 241 4.77 -17.50 -3.62
CA THR A 241 4.98 -17.48 -5.08
C THR A 241 6.29 -16.78 -5.45
N LEU A 242 6.62 -15.67 -4.79
CA LEU A 242 7.87 -14.93 -5.03
C LEU A 242 9.10 -15.71 -4.53
N LEU A 243 9.02 -16.32 -3.35
CA LEU A 243 10.11 -17.15 -2.82
C LEU A 243 10.34 -18.40 -3.66
N ALA A 244 9.28 -19.05 -4.14
CA ALA A 244 9.38 -20.17 -5.08
C ALA A 244 10.03 -19.78 -6.42
N ALA A 245 10.02 -18.49 -6.78
CA ALA A 245 10.74 -17.94 -7.92
C ALA A 245 12.20 -17.56 -7.62
N GLY A 246 12.69 -17.86 -6.43
CA GLY A 246 14.05 -17.55 -6.03
C GLY A 246 14.23 -16.13 -5.47
N ALA A 247 13.17 -15.44 -5.04
CA ALA A 247 13.36 -14.20 -4.26
C ALA A 247 14.22 -14.49 -3.04
N ALA A 248 15.24 -13.67 -2.80
CA ALA A 248 16.13 -13.84 -1.65
C ALA A 248 15.37 -13.54 -0.33
N ARG A 249 14.45 -12.60 -0.38
CA ARG A 249 13.68 -12.12 0.78
C ARG A 249 12.38 -11.48 0.34
N VAL A 250 11.32 -11.60 1.15
CA VAL A 250 10.06 -10.87 0.94
C VAL A 250 9.67 -10.10 2.19
N THR A 251 9.57 -8.79 2.03
CA THR A 251 9.01 -7.85 3.01
C THR A 251 7.63 -7.43 2.54
N VAL A 252 6.67 -7.25 3.46
CA VAL A 252 5.29 -6.84 3.13
C VAL A 252 5.02 -5.45 3.67
N TYR A 253 4.41 -4.59 2.84
CA TYR A 253 3.99 -3.26 3.27
C TYR A 253 2.57 -2.95 2.78
N THR A 254 1.69 -2.54 3.69
CA THR A 254 0.30 -2.26 3.37
C THR A 254 -0.13 -0.89 3.87
N LEU A 255 -1.14 -0.29 3.23
CA LEU A 255 -1.69 0.98 3.70
C LEU A 255 -2.37 0.81 5.05
N ALA A 256 -3.16 -0.25 5.22
CA ALA A 256 -3.88 -0.48 6.46
C ALA A 256 -3.80 -1.94 6.92
N ARG A 257 -4.03 -2.16 8.22
CA ARG A 257 -4.14 -3.47 8.83
C ARG A 257 -5.43 -3.58 9.64
N ALA A 258 -6.15 -4.65 9.43
CA ALA A 258 -7.21 -5.09 10.34
C ALA A 258 -6.60 -5.85 11.53
N ASP A 259 -7.08 -5.53 12.72
CA ASP A 259 -6.67 -6.15 13.99
C ASP A 259 -7.31 -7.53 14.16
#